data_9bf1cd82597ab68307966d330c10a0d9
#
_entry.id   9bf1cd82597ab68307966d330c10a0d9
#
_cell.length_a   1.000
_cell.length_b   1.000
_cell.length_c   1.000
_cell.angle_alpha   90.00
_cell.angle_beta   90.00
_cell.angle_gamma   90.00
#
_symmetry.space_group_name_H-M   'P 1'
#
loop_
_entity.id
_entity.type
_entity.pdbx_description
1 polymer ?
#
loop_
_entity_poly.entity_id
_entity_poly.type
_entity_poly.pdbx_seq_one_letter_code
_entity_poly.pdbx_strand_id
1 'polypeptide(L)'
;MHELSKNIKLILAKPAQAAGMDAVPSDVIDMQGFEGVLFITRFGTANDGNFIKVQQGNLSDLSDAVDLKGTKVVSGTDPSNEVCAIDIYKPTKRYLRLYATRGTSSTLGDTYAIQYQARKAPPVSALSGTLVIETHVSPEEGTA
;
A
#
# COMPACT_ATOMS: atom_id res chain seq x y z
N MET A 1 -5.77 13.17 16.62
CA MET A 1 -6.04 11.76 16.26
C MET A 1 -5.94 10.93 17.51
N HIS A 2 -7.02 10.32 17.94
CA HIS A 2 -7.02 9.53 19.18
C HIS A 2 -6.93 8.02 18.86
N GLU A 3 -7.63 7.54 17.86
CA GLU A 3 -7.66 6.13 17.49
C GLU A 3 -7.32 6.00 16.01
N LEU A 4 -6.19 5.37 15.71
CA LEU A 4 -5.69 5.28 14.35
C LEU A 4 -6.70 4.62 13.41
N SER A 5 -7.30 3.52 13.84
CA SER A 5 -8.25 2.76 13.02
C SER A 5 -9.48 3.54 12.58
N LYS A 6 -9.85 4.58 13.33
CA LYS A 6 -10.97 5.47 12.98
C LYS A 6 -10.56 6.64 12.08
N ASN A 7 -9.27 6.82 11.85
CA ASN A 7 -8.73 7.98 11.11
C ASN A 7 -8.02 7.60 9.82
N ILE A 8 -8.00 6.33 9.48
CA ILE A 8 -7.38 5.81 8.26
C ILE A 8 -8.36 4.90 7.52
N LYS A 9 -8.07 4.69 6.24
CA LYS A 9 -8.68 3.62 5.45
C LYS A 9 -7.59 2.63 5.07
N LEU A 10 -7.68 1.41 5.61
CA LEU A 10 -6.75 0.32 5.32
C LEU A 10 -7.30 -0.55 4.18
N ILE A 11 -6.48 -0.78 3.17
CA ILE A 11 -6.85 -1.53 1.97
C ILE A 11 -5.79 -2.61 1.72
N LEU A 12 -6.22 -3.85 1.48
CA LEU A 12 -5.36 -4.85 0.85
C LEU A 12 -5.32 -4.55 -0.66
N ALA A 13 -4.29 -3.86 -1.09
CA ALA A 13 -4.17 -3.38 -2.48
C ALA A 13 -3.69 -4.46 -3.45
N LYS A 14 -3.03 -5.50 -2.97
CA LYS A 14 -2.65 -6.68 -3.75
C LYS A 14 -2.32 -7.83 -2.82
N PRO A 15 -2.94 -9.01 -2.98
CA PRO A 15 -2.51 -10.22 -2.28
C PRO A 15 -1.10 -10.65 -2.69
N ALA A 16 -0.46 -11.43 -1.83
CA ALA A 16 0.86 -11.99 -2.07
C ALA A 16 0.93 -12.75 -3.41
N GLN A 17 2.08 -12.63 -4.07
CA GLN A 17 2.34 -13.24 -5.36
C GLN A 17 3.46 -14.28 -5.26
N ALA A 18 3.23 -15.43 -5.88
CA ALA A 18 4.23 -16.48 -6.00
C ALA A 18 5.46 -15.99 -6.77
N ALA A 19 6.56 -16.74 -6.68
CA ALA A 19 7.80 -16.43 -7.35
C ALA A 19 7.61 -16.18 -8.85
N GLY A 20 8.20 -15.13 -9.34
CA GLY A 20 8.13 -14.72 -10.74
C GLY A 20 9.02 -13.53 -11.03
N MET A 21 9.04 -13.15 -12.30
CA MET A 21 9.84 -12.02 -12.79
C MET A 21 8.96 -10.85 -13.26
N ASP A 22 7.64 -11.08 -13.36
CA ASP A 22 6.73 -10.07 -13.87
C ASP A 22 6.56 -8.91 -12.87
N ALA A 23 6.32 -7.75 -13.42
CA ALA A 23 5.89 -6.61 -12.61
C ALA A 23 4.50 -6.88 -12.01
N VAL A 24 4.30 -6.42 -10.78
CA VAL A 24 3.05 -6.58 -10.05
C VAL A 24 2.50 -5.21 -9.65
N PRO A 25 1.62 -4.62 -10.47
CA PRO A 25 0.90 -3.43 -10.05
C PRO A 25 -0.14 -3.79 -8.97
N SER A 26 -0.29 -2.93 -7.99
CA SER A 26 -1.41 -3.02 -7.04
C SER A 26 -2.72 -2.62 -7.71
N ASP A 27 -3.82 -2.89 -7.04
CA ASP A 27 -5.09 -2.30 -7.39
C ASP A 27 -5.01 -0.77 -7.31
N VAL A 28 -5.89 -0.11 -8.05
CA VAL A 28 -5.92 1.35 -8.11
C VAL A 28 -6.54 1.92 -6.84
N ILE A 29 -5.86 2.89 -6.26
CA ILE A 29 -6.34 3.62 -5.08
C ILE A 29 -6.93 4.95 -5.52
N ASP A 30 -8.21 5.15 -5.25
CA ASP A 30 -8.88 6.43 -5.47
C ASP A 30 -8.64 7.35 -4.26
N MET A 31 -7.93 8.43 -4.49
CA MET A 31 -7.57 9.40 -3.45
C MET A 31 -8.67 10.40 -3.15
N GLN A 32 -9.86 10.25 -3.75
CA GLN A 32 -10.96 11.17 -3.45
C GLN A 32 -11.31 11.16 -1.96
N GLY A 33 -11.19 12.30 -1.33
CA GLY A 33 -11.51 12.47 0.09
C GLY A 33 -10.37 12.22 1.06
N PHE A 34 -9.18 11.93 0.57
CA PHE A 34 -7.96 11.72 1.39
C PHE A 34 -6.82 12.61 0.92
N GLU A 35 -5.95 12.99 1.84
CA GLU A 35 -4.79 13.83 1.55
C GLU A 35 -3.52 13.02 1.31
N GLY A 36 -3.44 11.80 1.83
CA GLY A 36 -2.26 10.97 1.66
C GLY A 36 -2.54 9.48 1.63
N VAL A 37 -1.57 8.72 1.14
CA VAL A 37 -1.58 7.26 1.13
C VAL A 37 -0.19 6.72 1.39
N LEU A 38 -0.09 5.80 2.33
CA LEU A 38 1.11 5.03 2.61
C LEU A 38 0.94 3.64 2.00
N PHE A 39 1.80 3.29 1.06
CA PHE A 39 1.90 1.92 0.54
C PHE A 39 2.96 1.14 1.31
N ILE A 40 2.65 -0.09 1.67
CA ILE A 40 3.55 -1.00 2.38
C ILE A 40 3.53 -2.36 1.71
N THR A 41 4.71 -2.91 1.44
CA THR A 41 4.88 -4.27 0.94
C THR A 41 6.24 -4.83 1.33
N ARG A 42 6.49 -6.08 1.00
CA ARG A 42 7.81 -6.71 1.14
C ARG A 42 8.01 -7.77 0.07
N PHE A 43 9.27 -7.97 -0.33
CA PHE A 43 9.64 -9.13 -1.14
C PHE A 43 9.95 -10.29 -0.19
N GLY A 44 9.45 -11.46 -0.48
CA GLY A 44 9.70 -12.65 0.37
C GLY A 44 11.06 -13.27 0.07
N THR A 45 11.21 -13.82 -1.14
CA THR A 45 12.51 -14.17 -1.69
C THR A 45 12.96 -13.05 -2.59
N ALA A 46 14.07 -12.40 -2.29
CA ALA A 46 14.57 -11.29 -3.08
C ALA A 46 15.86 -11.65 -3.80
N ASN A 47 15.90 -11.24 -5.03
CA ASN A 47 17.11 -11.24 -5.86
C ASN A 47 17.37 -9.79 -6.31
N ASP A 48 18.52 -9.56 -6.90
CA ASP A 48 18.85 -8.24 -7.41
C ASP A 48 17.80 -7.72 -8.41
N GLY A 49 17.53 -6.43 -8.37
CA GLY A 49 16.62 -5.76 -9.28
C GLY A 49 15.18 -5.61 -8.78
N ASN A 50 14.90 -5.99 -7.53
CA ASN A 50 13.60 -5.75 -6.92
C ASN A 50 13.47 -4.29 -6.48
N PHE A 51 12.37 -3.65 -6.87
CA PHE A 51 12.04 -2.31 -6.40
C PHE A 51 10.54 -2.05 -6.46
N ILE A 52 10.11 -1.06 -5.73
CA ILE A 52 8.77 -0.50 -5.81
C ILE A 52 8.84 0.96 -6.25
N LYS A 53 7.79 1.43 -6.88
CA LYS A 53 7.57 2.84 -7.23
C LYS A 53 6.09 3.13 -7.20
N VAL A 54 5.71 4.41 -7.24
CA VAL A 54 4.31 4.83 -7.31
C VAL A 54 4.03 5.46 -8.67
N GLN A 55 2.88 5.14 -9.22
CA GLN A 55 2.32 5.72 -10.42
C GLN A 55 1.02 6.46 -10.11
N GLN A 56 0.74 7.50 -10.85
CA GLN A 56 -0.51 8.26 -10.75
C GLN A 56 -1.11 8.54 -12.12
N GLY A 57 -2.43 8.76 -12.14
CA GLY A 57 -3.17 9.12 -13.34
C GLY A 57 -4.51 9.78 -13.02
N ASN A 58 -5.16 10.30 -14.06
CA ASN A 58 -6.50 10.89 -13.97
C ASN A 58 -7.61 9.89 -14.29
N LEU A 59 -7.26 8.80 -14.98
CA LEU A 59 -8.21 7.76 -15.35
C LEU A 59 -8.26 6.65 -14.30
N SER A 60 -9.46 6.16 -14.02
CA SER A 60 -9.68 5.16 -12.98
C SER A 60 -9.05 3.80 -13.24
N ASP A 61 -8.70 3.51 -14.50
CA ASP A 61 -7.99 2.31 -14.91
C ASP A 61 -6.47 2.49 -14.97
N LEU A 62 -6.00 3.73 -14.73
CA LEU A 62 -4.60 4.12 -14.85
C LEU A 62 -3.97 3.80 -16.23
N SER A 63 -4.77 3.85 -17.29
CA SER A 63 -4.25 3.77 -18.67
C SER A 63 -3.34 4.96 -19.03
N ASP A 64 -3.51 6.07 -18.30
CA ASP A 64 -2.67 7.28 -18.37
C ASP A 64 -1.57 7.34 -17.29
N ALA A 65 -1.23 6.20 -16.69
CA ALA A 65 -0.30 6.15 -15.55
C ALA A 65 1.10 6.70 -15.90
N VAL A 66 1.59 7.57 -15.02
CA VAL A 66 2.95 8.12 -15.09
C VAL A 66 3.64 7.91 -13.75
N ASP A 67 4.92 7.56 -13.79
CA ASP A 67 5.74 7.38 -12.60
C ASP A 67 5.89 8.71 -11.84
N LEU A 68 5.75 8.65 -10.53
CA LEU A 68 6.12 9.76 -9.66
C LEU A 68 7.64 9.82 -9.50
N LYS A 69 8.22 10.95 -9.85
CA LYS A 69 9.67 11.16 -9.82
C LYS A 69 10.22 10.93 -8.40
N GLY A 70 11.27 10.12 -8.32
CA GLY A 70 11.99 9.89 -7.05
C GLY A 70 11.33 8.91 -6.10
N THR A 71 10.23 8.25 -6.48
CA THR A 71 9.54 7.29 -5.61
C THR A 71 10.13 5.88 -5.63
N LYS A 72 11.16 5.63 -6.43
CA LYS A 72 11.78 4.30 -6.51
C LYS A 72 12.47 3.92 -5.20
N VAL A 73 12.01 2.84 -4.58
CA VAL A 73 12.63 2.22 -3.40
C VAL A 73 13.14 0.84 -3.81
N VAL A 74 14.44 0.65 -3.74
CA VAL A 74 15.11 -0.60 -4.09
C VAL A 74 15.15 -1.50 -2.86
N SER A 75 14.69 -2.74 -3.00
CA SER A 75 14.87 -3.75 -1.96
C SER A 75 16.30 -4.27 -1.99
N GLY A 76 16.88 -4.49 -0.82
CA GLY A 76 18.16 -5.17 -0.68
C GLY A 76 18.09 -6.66 -0.97
N THR A 77 19.18 -7.35 -0.69
CA THR A 77 19.31 -8.80 -0.92
C THR A 77 18.85 -9.66 0.25
N ASP A 78 18.59 -9.06 1.41
CA ASP A 78 18.04 -9.77 2.58
C ASP A 78 16.59 -9.37 2.83
N PRO A 79 15.62 -10.03 2.17
CA PRO A 79 14.22 -9.69 2.28
C PRO A 79 13.60 -10.02 3.62
N SER A 80 14.25 -10.85 4.44
CA SER A 80 13.69 -11.30 5.72
C SER A 80 13.55 -10.15 6.73
N ASN A 81 14.33 -9.10 6.57
CA ASN A 81 14.38 -7.95 7.49
C ASN A 81 13.92 -6.63 6.85
N GLU A 82 13.47 -6.65 5.59
CA GLU A 82 13.12 -5.43 4.88
C GLU A 82 11.62 -5.27 4.65
N VAL A 83 11.12 -4.11 5.03
CA VAL A 83 9.78 -3.64 4.64
C VAL A 83 9.97 -2.46 3.70
N CYS A 84 9.35 -2.53 2.53
CA CYS A 84 9.36 -1.44 1.56
C CYS A 84 8.10 -0.61 1.74
N ALA A 85 8.26 0.68 1.94
CA ALA A 85 7.13 1.59 2.09
C ALA A 85 7.37 2.90 1.32
N ILE A 86 6.29 3.47 0.79
CA ILE A 86 6.30 4.76 0.12
C ILE A 86 5.09 5.55 0.60
N ASP A 87 5.33 6.73 1.15
CA ASP A 87 4.28 7.65 1.57
C ASP A 87 4.12 8.77 0.54
N ILE A 88 2.92 8.94 0.01
CA ILE A 88 2.58 10.00 -0.93
C ILE A 88 1.59 10.94 -0.27
N TYR A 89 2.04 12.15 0.01
CA TYR A 89 1.22 13.22 0.58
C TYR A 89 0.84 14.24 -0.50
N LYS A 90 -0.44 14.58 -0.55
CA LYS A 90 -1.03 15.50 -1.54
C LYS A 90 -0.69 15.15 -2.99
N PRO A 91 -1.07 13.96 -3.47
CA PRO A 91 -0.87 13.62 -4.88
C PRO A 91 -1.57 14.64 -5.79
N THR A 92 -0.98 14.89 -6.94
CA THR A 92 -1.51 15.87 -7.90
C THR A 92 -2.60 15.30 -8.80
N LYS A 93 -2.75 13.99 -8.86
CA LYS A 93 -3.79 13.29 -9.60
C LYS A 93 -4.60 12.37 -8.68
N ARG A 94 -5.80 12.01 -9.13
CA ARG A 94 -6.78 11.31 -8.30
C ARG A 94 -6.44 9.85 -8.02
N TYR A 95 -5.88 9.14 -9.01
CA TYR A 95 -5.69 7.70 -8.93
C TYR A 95 -4.21 7.35 -8.82
N LEU A 96 -3.88 6.49 -7.85
CA LEU A 96 -2.53 6.02 -7.58
C LEU A 96 -2.49 4.50 -7.54
N ARG A 97 -1.31 3.92 -7.82
CA ARG A 97 -1.01 2.52 -7.54
C ARG A 97 0.45 2.35 -7.17
N LEU A 98 0.72 1.35 -6.34
CA LEU A 98 2.07 0.83 -6.18
C LEU A 98 2.41 -0.05 -7.38
N TYR A 99 3.61 0.10 -7.88
CA TYR A 99 4.12 -0.73 -8.97
C TYR A 99 5.39 -1.44 -8.51
N ALA A 100 5.28 -2.75 -8.27
CA ALA A 100 6.40 -3.56 -7.84
C ALA A 100 7.05 -4.21 -9.06
N THR A 101 8.36 -4.02 -9.21
CA THR A 101 9.16 -4.71 -10.21
C THR A 101 9.96 -5.80 -9.52
N ARG A 102 9.87 -7.01 -10.06
CA ARG A 102 10.57 -8.16 -9.50
C ARG A 102 11.78 -8.51 -10.36
N GLY A 103 12.89 -8.78 -9.67
CA GLY A 103 14.05 -9.39 -10.28
C GLY A 103 13.84 -10.89 -10.53
N THR A 104 14.90 -11.63 -10.71
CA THR A 104 14.83 -13.07 -11.01
C THR A 104 14.09 -13.83 -9.91
N SER A 105 12.98 -14.47 -10.27
CA SER A 105 12.26 -15.42 -9.41
C SER A 105 11.97 -14.94 -7.98
N SER A 106 11.54 -13.70 -7.83
CA SER A 106 11.22 -13.11 -6.53
C SER A 106 9.74 -13.28 -6.18
N THR A 107 9.46 -13.54 -4.90
CA THR A 107 8.10 -13.49 -4.35
C THR A 107 7.77 -12.08 -3.88
N LEU A 108 6.51 -11.71 -3.94
CA LEU A 108 6.00 -10.46 -3.37
C LEU A 108 4.97 -10.79 -2.29
N GLY A 109 5.14 -10.21 -1.10
CA GLY A 109 4.14 -10.30 -0.04
C GLY A 109 2.91 -9.44 -0.32
N ASP A 110 1.99 -9.43 0.62
CA ASP A 110 0.82 -8.56 0.51
C ASP A 110 1.22 -7.09 0.39
N THR A 111 0.48 -6.37 -0.42
CA THR A 111 0.62 -4.92 -0.56
C THR A 111 -0.57 -4.25 0.11
N TYR A 112 -0.29 -3.41 1.09
CA TYR A 112 -1.30 -2.61 1.78
C TYR A 112 -1.22 -1.15 1.36
N ALA A 113 -2.38 -0.50 1.30
CA ALA A 113 -2.50 0.94 1.16
C ALA A 113 -3.25 1.50 2.37
N ILE A 114 -2.66 2.49 3.01
CA ILE A 114 -3.25 3.19 4.15
C ILE A 114 -3.52 4.62 3.74
N GLN A 115 -4.79 4.94 3.48
CA GLN A 115 -5.20 6.32 3.21
C GLN A 115 -5.43 7.05 4.53
N TYR A 116 -4.99 8.30 4.60
CA TYR A 116 -5.04 9.10 5.81
C TYR A 116 -5.42 10.55 5.54
N GLN A 117 -5.67 11.30 6.60
CA GLN A 117 -6.17 12.68 6.55
C GLN A 117 -7.40 12.80 5.66
N ALA A 118 -8.48 12.11 6.07
CA ALA A 118 -9.76 12.22 5.42
C ALA A 118 -10.29 13.65 5.50
N ARG A 119 -10.81 14.18 4.40
CA ARG A 119 -11.42 15.52 4.35
C ARG A 119 -12.77 15.58 5.07
N LYS A 120 -13.40 14.44 5.26
CA LYS A 120 -14.60 14.27 6.10
C LYS A 120 -14.34 13.12 7.06
N ALA A 121 -14.44 13.38 8.35
CA ALA A 121 -14.31 12.38 9.40
C ALA A 121 -15.68 11.81 9.80
N PRO A 122 -15.76 10.55 10.26
CA PRO A 122 -14.72 9.54 10.19
C PRO A 122 -14.62 8.92 8.79
N PRO A 123 -13.44 8.53 8.33
CA PRO A 123 -13.34 7.77 7.10
C PRO A 123 -14.01 6.42 7.31
N VAL A 124 -14.79 6.01 6.36
CA VAL A 124 -15.30 4.65 6.37
C VAL A 124 -14.16 3.73 6.03
N SER A 125 -13.60 3.10 7.04
CA SER A 125 -12.68 1.99 6.80
C SER A 125 -13.42 0.94 6.02
N ALA A 126 -12.84 0.55 5.00
CA ALA A 126 -13.42 -0.31 4.14
C ALA A 126 -13.91 -1.55 4.64
N LEU A 127 -14.75 -1.84 4.31
CA LEU A 127 -15.31 -2.45 4.19
C LEU A 127 -15.79 -3.63 3.67
N SER A 128 -16.46 -4.36 3.65
CA SER A 128 -17.05 -5.56 3.07
C SER A 128 -16.06 -6.71 2.90
N GLY A 129 -15.90 -7.47 3.93
CA GLY A 129 -15.35 -8.84 3.87
C GLY A 129 -13.83 -9.00 3.77
N THR A 130 -13.12 -7.92 3.48
CA THR A 130 -11.65 -7.97 3.34
C THR A 130 -10.90 -7.42 4.54
N LEU A 131 -11.56 -6.70 5.42
CA LEU A 131 -10.96 -6.12 6.62
C LEU A 131 -11.69 -6.56 7.86
N VAL A 132 -10.97 -7.18 8.77
CA VAL A 132 -11.42 -7.46 10.14
C VAL A 132 -10.55 -6.63 11.07
N ILE A 133 -11.17 -5.67 11.78
CA ILE A 133 -10.44 -4.76 12.66
C ILE A 133 -11.29 -4.46 13.91
N GLU A 134 -10.63 -4.44 15.05
CA GLU A 134 -11.19 -3.98 16.30
C GLU A 134 -10.35 -2.86 16.90
N THR A 135 -10.99 -1.99 17.64
CA THR A 135 -10.33 -0.87 18.32
C THR A 135 -10.62 -0.96 19.81
N HIS A 136 -9.58 -0.97 20.59
CA HIS A 136 -9.68 -1.03 22.05
C HIS A 136 -8.97 0.16 22.70
N VAL A 137 -9.62 0.74 23.70
CA VAL A 137 -8.88 1.49 24.73
C VAL A 137 -8.31 0.43 25.65
N SER A 138 -7.00 0.47 25.94
CA SER A 138 -6.31 -0.63 26.65
C SER A 138 -7.22 -1.37 27.65
N PRO A 139 -7.67 -2.58 27.32
CA PRO A 139 -8.53 -3.34 28.20
C PRO A 139 -7.76 -3.93 29.40
N GLU A 140 -8.48 -4.43 30.38
CA GLU A 140 -7.89 -5.19 31.48
C GLU A 140 -7.29 -6.52 30.96
N GLU A 141 -6.32 -7.04 31.69
CA GLU A 141 -5.74 -8.35 31.39
C GLU A 141 -6.75 -9.47 31.66
N GLY A 142 -6.85 -10.43 30.78
CA GLY A 142 -7.77 -11.54 30.87
C GLY A 142 -7.67 -12.46 29.67
N THR A 143 -8.67 -13.29 29.50
CA THR A 143 -8.76 -14.19 28.33
C THR A 143 -9.15 -13.37 27.10
N ALA A 144 -8.38 -13.54 26.01
CA ALA A 144 -8.62 -12.90 24.73
C ALA A 144 -9.81 -13.53 23.99
#